data_f31580241c05438008e405f6d7fb67f9
#
_entry.id   f31580241c05438008e405f6d7fb67f9
#
_cell.length_a   1.000
_cell.length_b   1.000
_cell.length_c   1.000
_cell.angle_alpha   90.00
_cell.angle_beta   90.00
_cell.angle_gamma   90.00
#
_symmetry.space_group_name_H-M   'P 1'
#
loop_
_entity.id
_entity.type
_entity.pdbx_description
1 polymer ?
#
loop_
_entity_poly.entity_id
_entity_poly.type
_entity_poly.pdbx_seq_one_letter_code
_entity_poly.pdbx_strand_id
1 'polypeptide(L)'
;MASPAVATRRPSPTFLVSGPHHRLRRHEYSPSKLGSPSSASRLKVTALFGWIKGDRVARTRELIPSAESYTLTGSASEVDMKPREVSISVVSSIMDIPPAEWDACAVDSAEPEKLNPFLTHAFLSSLEESGSAVKETGWLPLHVVARDENGDIVGVVPLYLKSHSRGEFVFDQSWAEAYHSYGLEYYPKLQSCVPFTPVTGQRILLRDTSYRDQVFDALVKALKNLATKLNVSSLHITFPSEGEFGNLKDRGLLQRIGLQYHWRNRNYKSFDDFLMDLKQPKRKNIRQERKKIPAQNLKMKRLRGDEIKSSHWDTFYKFYRNTTDNHWGRAYLTREFFHLLGEKMGDKVMLIVAEHDDKLVAGALNLIGGDTLYGRLWGCLPDVHFPNLHFEACYYQAIEAAIELNLSRVEAGAQGEHKIQRGYLPVTTYSCHYFLEPGFATAIGNFLVHETAQVKHVINVLRDSGPYKEDIMKEFAPQLDNEM
;
A
#
# COMPACT_ATOMS: atom_id res chain seq x y z
N MET A 1 8.19 13.33 58.04
CA MET A 1 8.89 12.19 57.46
C MET A 1 7.87 11.26 56.89
N ALA A 2 7.65 11.33 55.60
CA ALA A 2 6.85 10.37 54.83
C ALA A 2 7.39 10.37 53.41
N SER A 3 7.97 9.25 52.96
CA SER A 3 8.47 9.00 51.60
C SER A 3 7.35 8.92 50.60
N PRO A 4 7.53 9.40 49.36
CA PRO A 4 6.56 9.21 48.30
C PRO A 4 6.74 7.84 47.66
N ALA A 5 5.61 7.14 47.46
CA ALA A 5 5.51 5.87 46.77
C ALA A 5 5.79 6.06 45.27
N VAL A 6 6.72 5.24 44.77
CA VAL A 6 7.00 5.09 43.31
C VAL A 6 5.88 4.30 42.68
N ALA A 7 5.08 4.97 41.82
CA ALA A 7 4.08 4.31 40.97
C ALA A 7 4.78 3.67 39.76
N THR A 8 4.91 2.37 39.76
CA THR A 8 5.33 1.57 38.61
C THR A 8 4.23 1.59 37.55
N ARG A 9 4.49 2.27 36.45
CA ARG A 9 3.64 2.22 35.24
C ARG A 9 3.80 0.85 34.58
N ARG A 10 2.71 0.11 34.48
CA ARG A 10 2.60 -1.07 33.60
C ARG A 10 2.58 -0.60 32.14
N PRO A 11 3.31 -1.23 31.22
CA PRO A 11 3.17 -0.97 29.80
C PRO A 11 1.82 -1.49 29.31
N SER A 12 1.15 -0.73 28.44
CA SER A 12 -0.06 -1.14 27.73
C SER A 12 0.24 -2.35 26.83
N PRO A 13 -0.67 -3.34 26.75
CA PRO A 13 -0.42 -4.52 25.95
C PRO A 13 -0.48 -4.16 24.45
N THR A 14 0.64 -4.39 23.78
CA THR A 14 0.73 -4.47 22.32
C THR A 14 0.05 -5.77 21.92
N PHE A 15 -1.18 -5.71 21.40
CA PHE A 15 -1.80 -6.89 20.80
C PHE A 15 -1.11 -7.20 19.46
N LEU A 16 -0.10 -8.04 19.54
CA LEU A 16 0.24 -8.93 18.45
C LEU A 16 -0.90 -9.93 18.34
N VAL A 17 -1.55 -10.03 17.19
CA VAL A 17 -2.45 -11.15 16.89
C VAL A 17 -1.55 -12.38 16.71
N SER A 18 -1.15 -12.97 17.83
CA SER A 18 -0.63 -14.31 17.86
C SER A 18 -1.85 -15.24 17.91
N GLY A 19 -2.07 -15.98 16.85
CA GLY A 19 -3.03 -17.08 16.85
C GLY A 19 -2.68 -18.09 17.95
N PRO A 20 -3.68 -18.83 18.46
CA PRO A 20 -3.50 -19.77 19.56
C PRO A 20 -2.50 -20.85 19.16
N HIS A 21 -1.46 -21.02 19.96
CA HIS A 21 -0.58 -22.19 19.93
C HIS A 21 -1.39 -23.44 20.31
N HIS A 22 -2.07 -24.04 19.34
CA HIS A 22 -2.47 -25.43 19.46
C HIS A 22 -1.23 -26.30 19.29
N ARG A 23 -0.79 -26.93 20.39
CA ARG A 23 0.13 -28.07 20.35
C ARG A 23 -0.50 -29.15 19.47
N LEU A 24 -0.08 -29.21 18.21
CA LEU A 24 -0.33 -30.37 17.37
C LEU A 24 0.42 -31.57 17.94
N ARG A 25 -0.34 -32.57 18.39
CA ARG A 25 0.19 -33.91 18.68
C ARG A 25 0.89 -34.41 17.41
N ARG A 26 2.15 -34.80 17.57
CA ARG A 26 2.89 -35.56 16.56
C ARG A 26 2.14 -36.85 16.25
N HIS A 27 1.55 -36.94 15.10
CA HIS A 27 1.30 -38.21 14.44
C HIS A 27 2.52 -38.50 13.57
N GLU A 28 3.20 -39.58 13.93
CA GLU A 28 4.29 -40.15 13.13
C GLU A 28 3.71 -40.64 11.81
N TYR A 29 4.03 -39.94 10.73
CA TYR A 29 3.88 -40.46 9.38
C TYR A 29 5.23 -40.97 8.89
N SER A 30 5.31 -42.28 8.68
CA SER A 30 6.44 -42.91 7.98
C SER A 30 6.54 -42.39 6.55
N PRO A 31 7.74 -41.95 6.08
CA PRO A 31 7.89 -41.54 4.70
C PRO A 31 7.98 -42.74 3.78
N SER A 32 6.98 -42.93 2.93
CA SER A 32 7.09 -43.78 1.76
C SER A 32 8.07 -43.16 0.77
N LYS A 33 9.04 -43.95 0.34
CA LYS A 33 10.11 -43.62 -0.62
C LYS A 33 9.50 -43.10 -1.92
N LEU A 34 9.65 -41.79 -2.19
CA LEU A 34 9.52 -41.21 -3.52
C LEU A 34 10.93 -41.00 -4.07
N GLY A 35 11.12 -41.54 -5.30
CA GLY A 35 12.36 -41.59 -5.98
C GLY A 35 13.01 -40.22 -6.21
N SER A 36 14.31 -40.18 -6.13
CA SER A 36 15.17 -39.03 -6.42
C SER A 36 15.01 -38.57 -7.86
N PRO A 37 14.70 -37.28 -8.12
CA PRO A 37 14.84 -36.71 -9.45
C PRO A 37 16.32 -36.45 -9.74
N SER A 38 16.73 -36.82 -10.94
CA SER A 38 18.05 -36.63 -11.53
C SER A 38 18.53 -35.19 -11.46
N SER A 39 19.83 -35.03 -11.28
CA SER A 39 20.60 -33.79 -11.26
C SER A 39 20.37 -32.94 -12.52
N ALA A 40 19.46 -31.97 -12.44
CA ALA A 40 19.41 -30.85 -13.36
C ALA A 40 19.85 -29.59 -12.59
N SER A 41 20.83 -28.92 -13.16
CA SER A 41 21.56 -27.75 -12.71
C SER A 41 20.74 -26.77 -11.83
N ARG A 42 20.98 -26.78 -10.53
CA ARG A 42 20.58 -25.72 -9.59
C ARG A 42 21.48 -24.50 -9.85
N LEU A 43 21.03 -23.59 -10.67
CA LEU A 43 21.52 -22.22 -10.65
C LEU A 43 21.04 -21.56 -9.33
N LYS A 44 21.96 -21.42 -8.38
CA LYS A 44 21.68 -20.80 -7.09
C LYS A 44 21.36 -19.32 -7.27
N VAL A 45 20.10 -18.95 -7.16
CA VAL A 45 19.61 -17.56 -7.18
C VAL A 45 20.23 -16.71 -6.05
N THR A 46 20.74 -17.32 -4.99
CA THR A 46 21.53 -16.67 -3.92
C THR A 46 22.75 -15.90 -4.45
N ALA A 47 23.28 -16.24 -5.63
CA ALA A 47 24.39 -15.53 -6.25
C ALA A 47 23.99 -14.16 -6.84
N LEU A 48 22.72 -13.89 -7.04
CA LEU A 48 22.22 -12.65 -7.65
C LEU A 48 22.32 -11.42 -6.72
N PHE A 49 22.27 -11.62 -5.42
CA PHE A 49 22.33 -10.52 -4.45
C PHE A 49 23.66 -10.39 -3.69
N GLY A 50 24.50 -11.42 -3.70
CA GLY A 50 25.73 -11.49 -2.92
C GLY A 50 27.04 -11.10 -3.64
N TRP A 51 27.04 -10.97 -4.96
CA TRP A 51 28.28 -10.91 -5.75
C TRP A 51 28.30 -9.79 -6.78
N ILE A 52 28.32 -8.51 -6.36
CA ILE A 52 28.62 -7.42 -7.29
C ILE A 52 29.42 -6.32 -6.61
N LYS A 53 30.73 -6.48 -6.58
CA LYS A 53 31.70 -5.39 -6.67
C LYS A 53 32.29 -5.46 -8.08
N GLY A 54 31.88 -4.54 -8.94
CA GLY A 54 32.44 -4.39 -10.30
C GLY A 54 31.39 -4.53 -11.41
N ASP A 55 31.29 -3.53 -12.25
CA ASP A 55 30.42 -3.37 -13.45
C ASP A 55 28.90 -3.46 -13.25
N ARG A 56 28.34 -2.34 -12.83
CA ARG A 56 26.94 -2.25 -12.37
C ARG A 56 25.90 -2.17 -13.49
N VAL A 57 26.23 -1.73 -14.68
CA VAL A 57 25.25 -1.45 -15.75
C VAL A 57 25.03 -2.64 -16.70
N ALA A 58 26.08 -3.39 -17.00
CA ALA A 58 26.01 -4.48 -17.97
C ALA A 58 25.17 -5.69 -17.47
N ARG A 59 25.27 -6.04 -16.17
CA ARG A 59 24.62 -7.25 -15.63
C ARG A 59 23.13 -7.08 -15.30
N THR A 60 22.63 -5.87 -15.13
CA THR A 60 21.18 -5.65 -14.96
C THR A 60 20.43 -5.90 -16.26
N ARG A 61 21.08 -5.65 -17.41
CA ARG A 61 20.52 -5.98 -18.74
C ARG A 61 20.35 -7.47 -18.98
N GLU A 62 21.18 -8.33 -18.39
CA GLU A 62 21.09 -9.79 -18.53
C GLU A 62 19.89 -10.40 -17.78
N LEU A 63 19.31 -9.69 -16.79
CA LEU A 63 18.14 -10.12 -16.01
C LEU A 63 16.82 -9.70 -16.63
N ILE A 64 16.82 -8.76 -17.57
CA ILE A 64 15.62 -8.27 -18.21
C ILE A 64 15.31 -9.18 -19.40
N PRO A 65 14.18 -9.92 -19.38
CA PRO A 65 13.78 -10.72 -20.53
C PRO A 65 13.58 -9.83 -21.75
N SER A 66 13.94 -10.32 -22.93
CA SER A 66 13.59 -9.68 -24.20
C SER A 66 12.07 -9.50 -24.31
N ALA A 67 11.63 -8.50 -25.08
CA ALA A 67 10.22 -8.28 -25.35
C ALA A 67 9.55 -9.55 -25.92
N GLU A 68 8.34 -9.84 -25.44
CA GLU A 68 7.53 -10.98 -25.87
C GLU A 68 6.29 -10.48 -26.59
N SER A 69 5.93 -11.11 -27.70
CA SER A 69 4.69 -10.84 -28.42
C SER A 69 3.56 -11.72 -27.90
N TYR A 70 2.40 -11.12 -27.68
CA TYR A 70 1.17 -11.79 -27.26
C TYR A 70 0.08 -11.50 -28.29
N THR A 71 -0.49 -12.56 -28.86
CA THR A 71 -1.67 -12.46 -29.72
C THR A 71 -2.91 -12.29 -28.84
N LEU A 72 -3.69 -11.24 -29.08
CA LEU A 72 -4.92 -10.98 -28.36
C LEU A 72 -6.03 -11.86 -28.96
N THR A 73 -6.60 -12.75 -28.14
CA THR A 73 -7.72 -13.61 -28.54
C THR A 73 -9.02 -12.95 -28.11
N GLY A 74 -9.89 -12.60 -29.09
CA GLY A 74 -11.22 -12.05 -28.85
C GLY A 74 -12.30 -13.12 -28.80
N SER A 75 -13.46 -12.83 -28.19
CA SER A 75 -14.65 -13.65 -28.32
C SER A 75 -15.17 -13.58 -29.77
N ALA A 76 -15.55 -14.72 -30.31
CA ALA A 76 -15.86 -14.96 -31.72
C ALA A 76 -17.16 -14.27 -32.21
N SER A 77 -17.26 -12.95 -32.20
CA SER A 77 -18.41 -12.23 -32.79
C SER A 77 -18.07 -11.15 -33.81
N GLU A 78 -16.79 -10.98 -34.18
CA GLU A 78 -16.43 -10.08 -35.28
C GLU A 78 -15.72 -10.85 -36.41
N VAL A 79 -16.44 -10.97 -37.49
CA VAL A 79 -16.00 -11.54 -38.76
C VAL A 79 -14.90 -10.64 -39.35
N ASP A 80 -13.73 -11.24 -39.67
CA ASP A 80 -12.66 -10.64 -40.47
C ASP A 80 -11.72 -9.59 -39.86
N MET A 81 -11.47 -9.54 -38.53
CA MET A 81 -10.38 -8.72 -38.02
C MET A 81 -9.11 -9.57 -37.79
N LYS A 82 -7.99 -9.13 -38.37
CA LYS A 82 -6.66 -9.67 -38.10
C LYS A 82 -6.42 -9.70 -36.58
N PRO A 83 -5.94 -10.81 -36.00
CA PRO A 83 -5.60 -10.85 -34.58
C PRO A 83 -4.64 -9.70 -34.23
N ARG A 84 -4.98 -8.93 -33.22
CA ARG A 84 -4.08 -7.87 -32.71
C ARG A 84 -2.97 -8.49 -31.91
N GLU A 85 -1.81 -7.89 -32.00
CA GLU A 85 -0.65 -8.27 -31.21
C GLU A 85 -0.25 -7.15 -30.26
N VAL A 86 0.18 -7.52 -29.05
CA VAL A 86 0.82 -6.61 -28.12
C VAL A 86 2.21 -7.13 -27.79
N SER A 87 3.17 -6.24 -27.82
CA SER A 87 4.54 -6.50 -27.37
C SER A 87 4.65 -6.15 -25.89
N ILE A 88 5.08 -7.09 -25.05
CA ILE A 88 5.27 -6.87 -23.62
C ILE A 88 6.75 -6.91 -23.30
N SER A 89 7.25 -5.87 -22.67
CA SER A 89 8.63 -5.70 -22.26
C SER A 89 8.75 -5.34 -20.78
N VAL A 90 9.93 -5.53 -20.22
CA VAL A 90 10.26 -5.16 -18.84
C VAL A 90 11.33 -4.08 -18.87
N VAL A 91 11.14 -3.03 -18.08
CA VAL A 91 12.11 -1.93 -17.91
C VAL A 91 12.60 -1.87 -16.47
N SER A 92 13.85 -1.50 -16.28
CA SER A 92 14.50 -1.47 -14.96
C SER A 92 14.39 -0.14 -14.22
N SER A 93 13.70 0.82 -14.83
CA SER A 93 13.39 2.12 -14.22
C SER A 93 12.13 2.70 -14.85
N ILE A 94 11.32 3.38 -14.05
CA ILE A 94 10.19 4.15 -14.57
C ILE A 94 10.67 5.33 -15.45
N MET A 95 11.90 5.77 -15.26
CA MET A 95 12.51 6.84 -16.05
C MET A 95 12.72 6.46 -17.54
N ASP A 96 12.68 5.16 -17.85
CA ASP A 96 12.72 4.65 -19.22
C ASP A 96 11.38 4.79 -19.96
N ILE A 97 10.32 5.26 -19.27
CA ILE A 97 8.96 5.40 -19.80
C ILE A 97 8.60 6.89 -19.83
N PRO A 98 8.09 7.43 -20.95
CA PRO A 98 7.64 8.81 -21.00
C PRO A 98 6.54 9.07 -19.95
N PRO A 99 6.66 10.13 -19.11
CA PRO A 99 5.70 10.42 -18.06
C PRO A 99 4.26 10.51 -18.55
N ALA A 100 4.04 11.17 -19.70
CA ALA A 100 2.70 11.34 -20.26
C ALA A 100 2.06 10.02 -20.68
N GLU A 101 2.83 9.04 -21.18
CA GLU A 101 2.31 7.71 -21.59
C GLU A 101 1.97 6.86 -20.37
N TRP A 102 2.82 6.89 -19.32
CA TRP A 102 2.52 6.24 -18.04
C TRP A 102 1.25 6.81 -17.41
N ASP A 103 1.21 8.14 -17.28
CA ASP A 103 0.09 8.84 -16.62
C ASP A 103 -1.22 8.69 -17.40
N ALA A 104 -1.17 8.57 -18.74
CA ALA A 104 -2.35 8.26 -19.54
C ALA A 104 -2.95 6.89 -19.17
N CYS A 105 -2.13 5.85 -18.94
CA CYS A 105 -2.61 4.56 -18.45
C CYS A 105 -3.20 4.68 -17.02
N ALA A 106 -2.59 5.48 -16.15
CA ALA A 106 -3.09 5.69 -14.80
C ALA A 106 -4.44 6.43 -14.78
N VAL A 107 -4.61 7.44 -15.64
CA VAL A 107 -5.86 8.20 -15.80
C VAL A 107 -6.97 7.35 -16.37
N ASP A 108 -6.72 6.65 -17.48
CA ASP A 108 -7.72 5.82 -18.16
C ASP A 108 -8.13 4.58 -17.31
N SER A 109 -7.30 4.18 -16.35
CA SER A 109 -7.58 3.09 -15.42
C SER A 109 -8.47 3.49 -14.25
N ALA A 110 -8.64 4.79 -14.01
CA ALA A 110 -9.44 5.32 -12.92
C ALA A 110 -10.60 6.15 -13.47
N GLU A 111 -11.72 6.18 -12.77
CA GLU A 111 -12.67 7.27 -12.95
C GLU A 111 -11.96 8.60 -12.60
N PRO A 112 -12.21 9.71 -13.32
CA PRO A 112 -11.49 10.98 -13.10
C PRO A 112 -11.49 11.44 -11.64
N GLU A 113 -12.57 11.14 -10.91
CA GLU A 113 -12.77 11.48 -9.50
C GLU A 113 -12.01 10.53 -8.54
N LYS A 114 -11.43 9.47 -9.07
CA LYS A 114 -10.69 8.44 -8.30
C LYS A 114 -9.22 8.34 -8.67
N LEU A 115 -8.69 9.35 -9.38
CA LEU A 115 -7.27 9.36 -9.75
C LEU A 115 -6.38 9.24 -8.52
N ASN A 116 -5.62 8.14 -8.45
CA ASN A 116 -4.71 7.85 -7.36
C ASN A 116 -3.35 8.52 -7.61
N PRO A 117 -2.96 9.55 -6.84
CA PRO A 117 -1.72 10.30 -7.07
C PRO A 117 -0.46 9.44 -6.89
N PHE A 118 -0.54 8.33 -6.19
CA PHE A 118 0.57 7.42 -5.93
C PHE A 118 0.90 6.50 -7.12
N LEU A 119 0.05 6.44 -8.12
CA LEU A 119 0.25 5.67 -9.35
C LEU A 119 0.78 6.53 -10.51
N THR A 120 0.97 7.83 -10.29
CA THR A 120 1.54 8.73 -11.29
C THR A 120 3.03 8.49 -11.46
N HIS A 121 3.53 8.79 -12.66
CA HIS A 121 4.97 8.76 -12.95
C HIS A 121 5.74 9.64 -11.97
N ALA A 122 5.22 10.83 -11.65
CA ALA A 122 5.86 11.78 -10.73
C ALA A 122 6.10 11.17 -9.35
N PHE A 123 5.14 10.43 -8.78
CA PHE A 123 5.31 9.80 -7.47
C PHE A 123 6.31 8.65 -7.52
N LEU A 124 6.14 7.73 -8.46
CA LEU A 124 6.98 6.53 -8.56
C LEU A 124 8.42 6.88 -8.94
N SER A 125 8.63 7.84 -9.86
CA SER A 125 9.97 8.32 -10.20
C SER A 125 10.66 8.99 -9.01
N SER A 126 9.92 9.73 -8.16
CA SER A 126 10.48 10.29 -6.93
C SER A 126 11.02 9.24 -5.96
N LEU A 127 10.41 8.05 -5.92
CA LEU A 127 10.89 6.93 -5.11
C LEU A 127 12.18 6.32 -5.66
N GLU A 128 12.30 6.21 -6.98
CA GLU A 128 13.51 5.67 -7.63
C GLU A 128 14.65 6.68 -7.59
N GLU A 129 14.45 7.92 -8.05
CA GLU A 129 15.46 8.97 -8.10
C GLU A 129 16.05 9.29 -6.72
N SER A 130 15.22 9.30 -5.69
CA SER A 130 15.67 9.51 -4.31
C SER A 130 16.46 8.34 -3.73
N GLY A 131 16.52 7.20 -4.41
CA GLY A 131 17.12 5.98 -3.89
C GLY A 131 16.28 5.30 -2.79
N SER A 132 15.00 5.65 -2.65
CA SER A 132 14.11 5.03 -1.66
C SER A 132 13.65 3.63 -2.11
N ALA A 133 13.25 3.47 -3.37
CA ALA A 133 12.81 2.20 -3.95
C ALA A 133 13.78 1.78 -5.07
N VAL A 134 14.91 1.21 -4.70
CA VAL A 134 15.98 0.76 -5.59
C VAL A 134 16.51 -0.61 -5.17
N LYS A 135 17.33 -1.22 -6.01
CA LYS A 135 17.95 -2.52 -5.74
C LYS A 135 18.65 -2.60 -4.38
N GLU A 136 19.38 -1.55 -4.01
CA GLU A 136 20.15 -1.46 -2.76
C GLU A 136 19.26 -1.48 -1.51
N THR A 137 18.03 -1.03 -1.64
CA THR A 137 17.00 -1.08 -0.58
C THR A 137 16.12 -2.33 -0.65
N GLY A 138 16.42 -3.25 -1.58
CA GLY A 138 15.67 -4.49 -1.79
C GLY A 138 14.39 -4.33 -2.61
N TRP A 139 14.30 -3.25 -3.38
CA TRP A 139 13.21 -2.91 -4.29
C TRP A 139 13.77 -2.70 -5.70
N LEU A 140 14.12 -3.78 -6.41
CA LEU A 140 14.61 -3.66 -7.79
C LEU A 140 13.42 -3.43 -8.73
N PRO A 141 13.30 -2.25 -9.39
CA PRO A 141 12.23 -2.00 -10.34
C PRO A 141 12.33 -2.96 -11.54
N LEU A 142 11.18 -3.50 -11.94
CA LEU A 142 11.00 -4.35 -13.13
C LEU A 142 9.62 -4.05 -13.74
N HIS A 143 9.38 -2.78 -14.10
CA HIS A 143 8.08 -2.36 -14.60
C HIS A 143 7.75 -3.03 -15.92
N VAL A 144 6.50 -3.49 -16.05
CA VAL A 144 6.04 -4.15 -17.27
C VAL A 144 5.32 -3.14 -18.14
N VAL A 145 5.63 -3.15 -19.42
CA VAL A 145 5.06 -2.23 -20.42
C VAL A 145 4.50 -3.04 -21.58
N ALA A 146 3.23 -2.83 -21.90
CA ALA A 146 2.56 -3.38 -23.08
C ALA A 146 2.43 -2.30 -24.16
N ARG A 147 2.89 -2.60 -25.38
CA ARG A 147 2.78 -1.72 -26.55
C ARG A 147 1.97 -2.41 -27.63
N ASP A 148 1.15 -1.64 -28.32
CA ASP A 148 0.40 -2.11 -29.48
C ASP A 148 1.29 -2.20 -30.74
N GLU A 149 0.67 -2.55 -31.88
CA GLU A 149 1.35 -2.67 -33.17
C GLU A 149 1.96 -1.35 -33.68
N ASN A 150 1.46 -0.19 -33.21
CA ASN A 150 1.98 1.13 -33.55
C ASN A 150 3.15 1.54 -32.64
N GLY A 151 3.41 0.79 -31.57
CA GLY A 151 4.39 1.10 -30.56
C GLY A 151 3.85 1.97 -29.42
N ASP A 152 2.55 2.30 -29.43
CA ASP A 152 1.91 3.08 -28.36
C ASP A 152 1.75 2.26 -27.09
N ILE A 153 1.99 2.87 -25.92
CA ILE A 153 1.78 2.18 -24.64
C ILE A 153 0.28 2.04 -24.37
N VAL A 154 -0.18 0.80 -24.26
CA VAL A 154 -1.57 0.43 -23.97
C VAL A 154 -1.77 -0.14 -22.58
N GLY A 155 -0.68 -0.43 -21.86
CA GLY A 155 -0.73 -0.89 -20.48
C GLY A 155 0.62 -0.86 -19.78
N VAL A 156 0.60 -0.57 -18.46
CA VAL A 156 1.80 -0.59 -17.62
C VAL A 156 1.50 -1.21 -16.26
N VAL A 157 2.51 -1.83 -15.63
CA VAL A 157 2.41 -2.40 -14.30
C VAL A 157 3.61 -1.98 -13.46
N PRO A 158 3.41 -1.26 -12.34
CA PRO A 158 4.48 -1.03 -11.37
C PRO A 158 4.84 -2.36 -10.71
N LEU A 159 6.03 -2.87 -10.99
CA LEU A 159 6.51 -4.16 -10.52
C LEU A 159 7.92 -4.05 -9.94
N TYR A 160 8.18 -4.81 -8.90
CA TYR A 160 9.47 -4.84 -8.20
C TYR A 160 9.89 -6.27 -7.90
N LEU A 161 11.17 -6.58 -8.08
CA LEU A 161 11.79 -7.78 -7.53
C LEU A 161 12.25 -7.47 -6.10
N LYS A 162 11.69 -8.22 -5.14
CA LYS A 162 11.85 -7.96 -3.70
C LYS A 162 12.76 -8.96 -3.04
N SER A 163 13.73 -8.47 -2.26
CA SER A 163 14.60 -9.30 -1.42
C SER A 163 14.10 -9.45 0.02
N HIS A 164 12.99 -8.83 0.37
CA HIS A 164 12.34 -8.86 1.70
C HIS A 164 10.92 -8.29 1.62
N SER A 165 10.08 -8.47 2.65
CA SER A 165 8.68 -7.98 2.68
C SER A 165 8.49 -6.63 3.39
N ARG A 166 9.57 -5.88 3.66
CA ARG A 166 9.43 -4.57 4.32
C ARG A 166 8.86 -3.53 3.37
N GLY A 167 7.94 -2.69 3.89
CA GLY A 167 7.33 -1.59 3.17
C GLY A 167 6.17 -1.97 2.24
N GLU A 168 5.64 -3.19 2.35
CA GLU A 168 4.54 -3.72 1.52
C GLU A 168 3.16 -3.60 2.18
N PHE A 169 3.12 -3.55 3.53
CA PHE A 169 1.91 -3.46 4.36
C PHE A 169 0.91 -4.63 4.19
N VAL A 170 1.30 -5.69 3.48
CA VAL A 170 0.63 -6.99 3.48
C VAL A 170 1.59 -7.98 4.11
N PHE A 171 1.25 -8.44 5.32
CA PHE A 171 2.18 -9.20 6.15
C PHE A 171 2.18 -10.67 5.73
N ASP A 172 3.32 -11.16 5.28
CA ASP A 172 3.54 -12.52 4.79
C ASP A 172 4.74 -13.23 5.46
N GLN A 173 5.15 -12.76 6.65
CA GLN A 173 6.26 -13.35 7.41
C GLN A 173 6.03 -14.84 7.70
N SER A 174 4.78 -15.22 8.07
CA SER A 174 4.42 -16.61 8.33
C SER A 174 4.59 -17.50 7.09
N TRP A 175 4.37 -16.95 5.89
CA TRP A 175 4.60 -17.66 4.63
C TRP A 175 6.10 -17.84 4.37
N ALA A 176 6.89 -16.80 4.61
CA ALA A 176 8.35 -16.86 4.49
C ALA A 176 8.95 -17.87 5.47
N GLU A 177 8.47 -17.90 6.72
CA GLU A 177 8.86 -18.89 7.73
C GLU A 177 8.48 -20.31 7.33
N ALA A 178 7.28 -20.50 6.77
CA ALA A 178 6.85 -21.79 6.24
C ALA A 178 7.77 -22.27 5.11
N TYR A 179 8.06 -21.42 4.11
CA TYR A 179 9.01 -21.76 3.04
C TYR A 179 10.36 -22.20 3.60
N HIS A 180 10.91 -21.42 4.53
CA HIS A 180 12.18 -21.73 5.17
C HIS A 180 12.15 -23.06 5.94
N SER A 181 11.05 -23.37 6.65
CA SER A 181 10.87 -24.61 7.39
C SER A 181 10.91 -25.87 6.49
N TYR A 182 10.54 -25.71 5.24
CA TYR A 182 10.60 -26.76 4.22
C TYR A 182 11.89 -26.73 3.40
N GLY A 183 12.87 -25.91 3.79
CA GLY A 183 14.16 -25.82 3.10
C GLY A 183 14.10 -25.08 1.76
N LEU A 184 13.06 -24.26 1.55
CA LEU A 184 12.87 -23.45 0.35
C LEU A 184 13.16 -21.97 0.65
N GLU A 185 13.51 -21.21 -0.37
CA GLU A 185 13.74 -19.76 -0.28
C GLU A 185 12.48 -19.01 -0.70
N TYR A 186 11.97 -18.12 0.18
CA TYR A 186 10.83 -17.26 -0.11
C TYR A 186 11.24 -16.03 -0.92
N TYR A 187 12.43 -15.53 -0.75
CA TYR A 187 12.97 -14.41 -1.51
C TYR A 187 14.01 -14.87 -2.54
N PRO A 188 14.08 -14.22 -3.71
CA PRO A 188 13.28 -13.07 -4.12
C PRO A 188 11.84 -13.45 -4.52
N LYS A 189 10.96 -12.43 -4.49
CA LYS A 189 9.58 -12.52 -4.96
C LYS A 189 9.24 -11.33 -5.86
N LEU A 190 8.24 -11.44 -6.72
CA LEU A 190 7.71 -10.32 -7.49
C LEU A 190 6.59 -9.62 -6.72
N GLN A 191 6.59 -8.29 -6.76
CA GLN A 191 5.63 -7.46 -6.06
C GLN A 191 5.12 -6.32 -6.93
N SER A 192 3.84 -6.35 -7.31
CA SER A 192 3.15 -5.19 -7.89
C SER A 192 2.45 -4.42 -6.78
N CYS A 193 2.88 -3.19 -6.54
CA CYS A 193 2.36 -2.30 -5.50
C CYS A 193 2.86 -0.87 -5.69
N VAL A 194 2.36 0.03 -4.86
CA VAL A 194 3.02 1.32 -4.61
C VAL A 194 3.97 1.14 -3.41
N PRO A 195 5.29 1.32 -3.58
CA PRO A 195 6.23 1.14 -2.47
C PRO A 195 5.91 2.04 -1.28
N PHE A 196 6.04 1.50 -0.08
CA PHE A 196 5.87 2.20 1.20
C PHE A 196 4.49 2.83 1.42
N THR A 197 3.48 2.45 0.61
CA THR A 197 2.19 3.15 0.55
C THR A 197 1.04 2.15 0.44
N PRO A 198 0.26 1.93 1.51
CA PRO A 198 -0.85 0.98 1.51
C PRO A 198 -2.14 1.62 0.96
N VAL A 199 -2.11 2.07 -0.29
CA VAL A 199 -3.29 2.67 -0.96
C VAL A 199 -3.96 1.67 -1.89
N THR A 200 -5.28 1.65 -1.88
CA THR A 200 -6.09 0.90 -2.82
C THR A 200 -6.16 1.62 -4.17
N GLY A 201 -6.12 0.86 -5.25
CA GLY A 201 -6.23 1.35 -6.64
C GLY A 201 -5.79 0.30 -7.63
N GLN A 202 -5.91 0.59 -8.92
CA GLN A 202 -5.47 -0.32 -9.97
C GLN A 202 -3.97 -0.61 -9.85
N ARG A 203 -3.56 -1.82 -10.21
CA ARG A 203 -2.15 -2.21 -10.29
C ARG A 203 -1.73 -2.53 -11.71
N ILE A 204 -2.68 -2.94 -12.54
CA ILE A 204 -2.53 -3.09 -13.97
C ILE A 204 -3.20 -1.87 -14.61
N LEU A 205 -2.38 -0.90 -15.00
CA LEU A 205 -2.83 0.37 -15.54
C LEU A 205 -2.98 0.25 -17.05
N LEU A 206 -4.17 0.53 -17.59
CA LEU A 206 -4.52 0.27 -18.98
C LEU A 206 -5.12 1.51 -19.64
N ARG A 207 -4.81 1.70 -20.91
CA ARG A 207 -5.49 2.67 -21.75
C ARG A 207 -6.95 2.24 -21.98
N ASP A 208 -7.80 3.22 -22.17
CA ASP A 208 -9.20 2.99 -22.55
C ASP A 208 -9.27 2.63 -24.05
N THR A 209 -9.26 1.34 -24.34
CA THR A 209 -9.30 0.77 -25.68
C THR A 209 -10.37 -0.31 -25.77
N SER A 210 -10.88 -0.58 -26.97
CA SER A 210 -11.87 -1.66 -27.21
C SER A 210 -11.34 -3.07 -26.90
N TYR A 211 -10.03 -3.24 -26.73
CA TYR A 211 -9.35 -4.50 -26.43
C TYR A 211 -8.65 -4.50 -25.06
N ARG A 212 -9.07 -3.60 -24.17
CA ARG A 212 -8.51 -3.42 -22.82
C ARG A 212 -8.44 -4.72 -22.01
N ASP A 213 -9.52 -5.53 -22.02
CA ASP A 213 -9.57 -6.78 -21.26
C ASP A 213 -8.57 -7.81 -21.77
N GLN A 214 -8.33 -7.84 -23.09
CA GLN A 214 -7.34 -8.72 -23.70
C GLN A 214 -5.91 -8.29 -23.33
N VAL A 215 -5.65 -6.98 -23.24
CA VAL A 215 -4.35 -6.46 -22.74
C VAL A 215 -4.17 -6.83 -21.27
N PHE A 216 -5.23 -6.76 -20.45
CA PHE A 216 -5.20 -7.21 -19.07
C PHE A 216 -4.80 -8.69 -18.98
N ASP A 217 -5.43 -9.55 -19.79
CA ASP A 217 -5.12 -10.98 -19.83
C ASP A 217 -3.66 -11.26 -20.24
N ALA A 218 -3.20 -10.56 -21.26
CA ALA A 218 -1.81 -10.66 -21.72
C ALA A 218 -0.82 -10.24 -20.65
N LEU A 219 -1.08 -9.12 -19.94
CA LEU A 219 -0.23 -8.65 -18.84
C LEU A 219 -0.21 -9.62 -17.66
N VAL A 220 -1.35 -10.16 -17.22
CA VAL A 220 -1.37 -11.17 -16.15
C VAL A 220 -0.58 -12.42 -16.54
N LYS A 221 -0.73 -12.88 -17.79
CA LYS A 221 0.04 -14.01 -18.33
C LYS A 221 1.54 -13.69 -18.34
N ALA A 222 1.92 -12.49 -18.79
CA ALA A 222 3.31 -12.04 -18.81
C ALA A 222 3.91 -11.96 -17.40
N LEU A 223 3.18 -11.47 -16.40
CA LEU A 223 3.62 -11.43 -15.00
C LEU A 223 3.90 -12.83 -14.44
N LYS A 224 3.03 -13.81 -14.72
CA LYS A 224 3.24 -15.21 -14.31
C LYS A 224 4.43 -15.83 -15.02
N ASN A 225 4.57 -15.59 -16.32
CA ASN A 225 5.71 -16.06 -17.10
C ASN A 225 7.02 -15.45 -16.59
N LEU A 226 7.01 -14.16 -16.25
CA LEU A 226 8.17 -13.47 -15.66
C LEU A 226 8.56 -14.09 -14.32
N ALA A 227 7.58 -14.39 -13.45
CA ALA A 227 7.84 -15.08 -12.19
C ALA A 227 8.53 -16.44 -12.41
N THR A 228 8.06 -17.19 -13.37
CA THR A 228 8.66 -18.49 -13.76
C THR A 228 10.07 -18.32 -14.31
N LYS A 229 10.29 -17.37 -15.23
CA LYS A 229 11.60 -17.11 -15.85
C LYS A 229 12.66 -16.67 -14.83
N LEU A 230 12.27 -15.81 -13.90
CA LEU A 230 13.14 -15.34 -12.81
C LEU A 230 13.29 -16.37 -11.68
N ASN A 231 12.54 -17.50 -11.76
CA ASN A 231 12.52 -18.54 -10.74
C ASN A 231 12.33 -17.99 -9.32
N VAL A 232 11.39 -17.05 -9.16
CA VAL A 232 11.03 -16.47 -7.86
C VAL A 232 10.06 -17.39 -7.12
N SER A 233 9.87 -17.19 -5.81
CA SER A 233 8.91 -17.98 -5.03
C SER A 233 7.45 -17.69 -5.43
N SER A 234 7.15 -16.43 -5.71
CA SER A 234 5.79 -15.94 -5.82
C SER A 234 5.69 -14.58 -6.54
N LEU A 235 4.47 -14.25 -6.98
CA LEU A 235 4.04 -12.94 -7.44
C LEU A 235 2.92 -12.45 -6.54
N HIS A 236 3.02 -11.23 -6.06
CA HIS A 236 2.02 -10.56 -5.23
C HIS A 236 1.55 -9.27 -5.89
N ILE A 237 0.23 -9.05 -5.88
CA ILE A 237 -0.41 -7.82 -6.31
C ILE A 237 -1.17 -7.31 -5.09
N THR A 238 -0.69 -6.23 -4.45
CA THR A 238 -1.23 -5.77 -3.18
C THR A 238 -2.01 -4.46 -3.33
N PHE A 239 -3.12 -4.37 -2.61
CA PHE A 239 -4.08 -3.27 -2.64
C PHE A 239 -4.68 -2.99 -4.04
N PRO A 240 -5.00 -4.02 -4.87
CA PRO A 240 -5.78 -3.78 -6.07
C PRO A 240 -7.17 -3.21 -5.70
N SER A 241 -7.86 -2.61 -6.67
CA SER A 241 -9.29 -2.29 -6.52
C SER A 241 -10.11 -3.58 -6.42
N GLU A 242 -11.34 -3.49 -5.92
CA GLU A 242 -12.24 -4.64 -5.80
C GLU A 242 -12.52 -5.30 -7.15
N GLY A 243 -12.79 -4.50 -8.20
CA GLY A 243 -12.99 -5.04 -9.54
C GLY A 243 -11.75 -5.76 -10.08
N GLU A 244 -10.56 -5.19 -9.90
CA GLU A 244 -9.31 -5.84 -10.30
C GLU A 244 -9.04 -7.12 -9.48
N PHE A 245 -9.38 -7.12 -8.19
CA PHE A 245 -9.29 -8.30 -7.34
C PHE A 245 -10.15 -9.46 -7.87
N GLY A 246 -11.40 -9.18 -8.28
CA GLY A 246 -12.26 -10.16 -8.93
C GLY A 246 -11.67 -10.70 -10.23
N ASN A 247 -11.22 -9.79 -11.10
CA ASN A 247 -10.61 -10.14 -12.38
C ASN A 247 -9.35 -11.02 -12.22
N LEU A 248 -8.53 -10.76 -11.20
CA LEU A 248 -7.32 -11.55 -10.90
C LEU A 248 -7.65 -12.95 -10.35
N LYS A 249 -8.79 -13.11 -9.62
CA LYS A 249 -9.29 -14.41 -9.19
C LYS A 249 -9.57 -15.33 -10.37
N ASP A 250 -10.28 -14.82 -11.36
CA ASP A 250 -10.67 -15.59 -12.55
C ASP A 250 -9.45 -16.04 -13.36
N ARG A 251 -8.31 -15.38 -13.14
CA ARG A 251 -7.00 -15.71 -13.74
C ARG A 251 -6.11 -16.56 -12.81
N GLY A 252 -6.71 -17.14 -11.75
CA GLY A 252 -6.08 -18.14 -10.89
C GLY A 252 -5.07 -17.58 -9.89
N LEU A 253 -5.21 -16.34 -9.45
CA LEU A 253 -4.49 -15.83 -8.27
C LEU A 253 -5.30 -16.09 -7.00
N LEU A 254 -4.61 -16.49 -5.94
CA LEU A 254 -5.21 -16.64 -4.60
C LEU A 254 -5.60 -15.27 -4.06
N GLN A 255 -6.74 -15.21 -3.40
CA GLN A 255 -7.31 -13.99 -2.87
C GLN A 255 -7.11 -13.88 -1.37
N ARG A 256 -6.65 -12.72 -0.91
CA ARG A 256 -6.53 -12.38 0.50
C ARG A 256 -7.18 -11.03 0.76
N ILE A 257 -7.91 -10.91 1.88
CA ILE A 257 -8.48 -9.66 2.34
C ILE A 257 -7.77 -9.17 3.60
N GLY A 258 -7.77 -7.86 3.76
CA GLY A 258 -7.29 -7.16 4.95
C GLY A 258 -8.25 -6.04 5.33
N LEU A 259 -7.83 -5.16 6.21
CA LEU A 259 -8.63 -4.01 6.61
C LEU A 259 -7.79 -2.74 6.73
N GLN A 260 -8.44 -1.61 6.46
CA GLN A 260 -7.96 -0.26 6.73
C GLN A 260 -9.07 0.57 7.38
N TYR A 261 -8.79 1.85 7.68
CA TYR A 261 -9.75 2.75 8.31
C TYR A 261 -9.91 4.00 7.47
N HIS A 262 -11.14 4.22 6.94
CA HIS A 262 -11.48 5.39 6.15
C HIS A 262 -12.57 6.20 6.83
N TRP A 263 -12.46 7.52 6.76
CA TRP A 263 -13.54 8.43 7.06
C TRP A 263 -14.24 8.82 5.77
N ARG A 264 -15.59 8.90 5.80
CA ARG A 264 -16.41 9.27 4.64
C ARG A 264 -17.15 10.58 4.92
N ASN A 265 -17.12 11.45 3.93
CA ASN A 265 -17.87 12.69 3.93
C ASN A 265 -19.31 12.40 3.50
N ARG A 266 -20.27 12.72 4.38
CA ARG A 266 -21.70 12.65 4.09
C ARG A 266 -22.25 14.03 3.67
N ASN A 267 -21.48 14.78 2.89
CA ASN A 267 -21.76 16.16 2.49
C ASN A 267 -21.82 17.15 3.67
N TYR A 268 -21.02 16.89 4.70
CA TYR A 268 -20.88 17.81 5.82
C TYR A 268 -20.42 19.19 5.36
N LYS A 269 -20.97 20.23 5.98
CA LYS A 269 -20.64 21.64 5.70
C LYS A 269 -19.62 22.20 6.67
N SER A 270 -19.41 21.51 7.80
CA SER A 270 -18.46 21.88 8.83
C SER A 270 -18.03 20.65 9.63
N PHE A 271 -16.95 20.81 10.39
CA PHE A 271 -16.50 19.78 11.33
C PHE A 271 -17.53 19.55 12.45
N ASP A 272 -18.25 20.60 12.90
CA ASP A 272 -19.33 20.45 13.88
C ASP A 272 -20.52 19.67 13.33
N ASP A 273 -20.81 19.81 12.04
CA ASP A 273 -21.84 19.04 11.34
C ASP A 273 -21.50 17.53 11.37
N PHE A 274 -20.25 17.18 11.02
CA PHE A 274 -19.75 15.81 11.20
C PHE A 274 -19.89 15.33 12.66
N LEU A 275 -19.55 16.16 13.65
CA LEU A 275 -19.68 15.79 15.06
C LEU A 275 -21.12 15.48 15.46
N MET A 276 -22.11 16.09 14.82
CA MET A 276 -23.54 15.85 15.13
C MET A 276 -23.99 14.43 14.77
N ASP A 277 -23.32 13.74 13.85
CA ASP A 277 -23.59 12.32 13.52
C ASP A 277 -23.03 11.34 14.56
N LEU A 278 -22.14 11.80 15.42
CA LEU A 278 -21.54 10.95 16.43
C LEU A 278 -22.40 10.84 17.69
N LYS A 279 -22.28 9.72 18.41
CA LYS A 279 -22.82 9.53 19.77
C LYS A 279 -22.31 10.63 20.70
N GLN A 280 -23.16 11.14 21.60
CA GLN A 280 -22.85 12.27 22.48
C GLN A 280 -21.51 12.13 23.25
N PRO A 281 -21.16 10.99 23.85
CA PRO A 281 -19.88 10.86 24.55
C PRO A 281 -18.67 11.03 23.63
N LYS A 282 -18.74 10.51 22.39
CA LYS A 282 -17.67 10.59 21.40
C LYS A 282 -17.45 12.02 20.93
N ARG A 283 -18.54 12.71 20.58
CA ARG A 283 -18.54 14.15 20.25
C ARG A 283 -17.93 15.01 21.36
N LYS A 284 -18.32 14.76 22.61
CA LYS A 284 -17.76 15.46 23.78
C LYS A 284 -16.24 15.23 23.89
N ASN A 285 -15.79 14.00 23.73
CA ASN A 285 -14.37 13.66 23.81
C ASN A 285 -13.55 14.36 22.72
N ILE A 286 -14.01 14.33 21.47
CA ILE A 286 -13.31 15.00 20.36
C ILE A 286 -13.21 16.50 20.60
N ARG A 287 -14.29 17.17 21.03
CA ARG A 287 -14.25 18.60 21.37
C ARG A 287 -13.26 18.90 22.50
N GLN A 288 -13.16 18.03 23.50
CA GLN A 288 -12.18 18.19 24.58
C GLN A 288 -10.73 17.97 24.10
N GLU A 289 -10.50 16.99 23.23
CA GLU A 289 -9.17 16.76 22.64
C GLU A 289 -8.72 17.98 21.81
N ARG A 290 -9.58 18.50 20.93
CA ARG A 290 -9.29 19.69 20.11
C ARG A 290 -9.07 20.95 20.97
N LYS A 291 -9.86 21.15 22.04
CA LYS A 291 -9.70 22.29 22.94
C LYS A 291 -8.33 22.34 23.63
N LYS A 292 -7.68 21.18 23.83
CA LYS A 292 -6.36 21.12 24.45
C LYS A 292 -5.24 21.65 23.57
N ILE A 293 -5.42 21.70 22.24
CA ILE A 293 -4.38 22.12 21.31
C ILE A 293 -3.99 23.59 21.51
N PRO A 294 -4.90 24.57 21.39
CA PRO A 294 -4.56 25.97 21.65
C PRO A 294 -4.19 26.24 23.13
N ALA A 295 -4.74 25.45 24.07
CA ALA A 295 -4.37 25.56 25.50
C ALA A 295 -2.90 25.19 25.79
N GLN A 296 -2.24 24.49 24.86
CA GLN A 296 -0.81 24.16 24.90
C GLN A 296 0.04 25.12 24.06
N ASN A 297 -0.49 26.28 23.67
CA ASN A 297 0.16 27.25 22.79
C ASN A 297 0.57 26.67 21.42
N LEU A 298 -0.22 25.71 20.91
CA LEU A 298 -0.02 25.10 19.59
C LEU A 298 -0.90 25.78 18.54
N LYS A 299 -0.29 26.15 17.43
CA LYS A 299 -0.97 26.64 16.23
C LYS A 299 -0.89 25.60 15.13
N MET A 300 -2.04 25.18 14.59
CA MET A 300 -2.08 24.27 13.46
C MET A 300 -2.13 25.06 12.15
N LYS A 301 -1.34 24.62 11.15
CA LYS A 301 -1.34 25.20 9.79
C LYS A 301 -1.43 24.07 8.77
N ARG A 302 -2.13 24.30 7.68
CA ARG A 302 -2.23 23.40 6.53
C ARG A 302 -1.57 24.07 5.34
N LEU A 303 -0.38 23.59 4.97
CA LEU A 303 0.43 24.17 3.90
C LEU A 303 0.20 23.39 2.61
N ARG A 304 0.09 24.08 1.49
CA ARG A 304 -0.09 23.51 0.15
C ARG A 304 0.72 24.24 -0.91
N GLY A 305 1.08 23.53 -1.98
CA GLY A 305 1.77 24.12 -3.13
C GLY A 305 2.97 24.98 -2.70
N ASP A 306 2.99 26.23 -3.13
CA ASP A 306 4.08 27.17 -2.88
C ASP A 306 4.27 27.58 -1.41
N GLU A 307 3.31 27.31 -0.54
CA GLU A 307 3.47 27.52 0.90
C GLU A 307 4.47 26.55 1.52
N ILE A 308 4.66 25.37 0.90
CA ILE A 308 5.61 24.36 1.36
C ILE A 308 6.98 24.68 0.83
N LYS A 309 7.85 25.23 1.67
CA LYS A 309 9.22 25.58 1.33
C LYS A 309 10.19 24.41 1.57
N SER A 310 11.37 24.45 0.96
CA SER A 310 12.44 23.46 1.16
C SER A 310 12.76 23.22 2.64
N SER A 311 12.75 24.29 3.47
CA SER A 311 12.97 24.21 4.91
C SER A 311 11.89 23.41 5.67
N HIS A 312 10.64 23.39 5.15
CA HIS A 312 9.57 22.56 5.70
C HIS A 312 9.86 21.08 5.47
N TRP A 313 10.39 20.71 4.30
CA TRP A 313 10.79 19.33 3.99
C TRP A 313 11.93 18.86 4.86
N ASP A 314 12.95 19.69 5.08
CA ASP A 314 14.06 19.38 5.98
C ASP A 314 13.61 19.15 7.42
N THR A 315 12.65 19.97 7.86
CA THR A 315 12.08 19.84 9.20
C THR A 315 11.20 18.61 9.30
N PHE A 316 10.33 18.36 8.31
CA PHE A 316 9.46 17.19 8.28
C PHE A 316 10.26 15.88 8.20
N TYR A 317 11.38 15.86 7.47
CA TYR A 317 12.26 14.70 7.44
C TYR A 317 12.81 14.35 8.83
N LYS A 318 13.14 15.35 9.66
CA LYS A 318 13.54 15.09 11.07
C LYS A 318 12.41 14.47 11.89
N PHE A 319 11.17 14.94 11.69
CA PHE A 319 9.99 14.36 12.34
C PHE A 319 9.76 12.91 11.89
N TYR A 320 9.82 12.66 10.59
CA TYR A 320 9.69 11.34 10.00
C TYR A 320 10.75 10.37 10.56
N ARG A 321 12.02 10.79 10.57
CA ARG A 321 13.12 10.00 11.12
C ARG A 321 12.90 9.66 12.59
N ASN A 322 12.50 10.61 13.41
CA ASN A 322 12.20 10.34 14.82
C ASN A 322 11.13 9.25 14.99
N THR A 323 10.05 9.31 14.20
CA THR A 323 9.00 8.29 14.29
C THR A 323 9.48 6.93 13.80
N THR A 324 10.18 6.87 12.66
CA THR A 324 10.63 5.58 12.09
C THR A 324 11.73 4.94 12.92
N ASP A 325 12.70 5.71 13.41
CA ASP A 325 13.81 5.19 14.19
C ASP A 325 13.34 4.62 15.54
N ASN A 326 12.29 5.22 16.13
CA ASN A 326 11.72 4.76 17.39
C ASN A 326 10.75 3.57 17.28
N HIS A 327 10.04 3.43 16.14
CA HIS A 327 8.98 2.42 15.99
C HIS A 327 9.33 1.30 15.02
N TRP A 328 10.09 1.60 13.96
CA TRP A 328 10.32 0.68 12.83
C TRP A 328 11.79 0.32 12.65
N GLY A 329 12.68 0.96 13.41
CA GLY A 329 14.12 0.73 13.41
C GLY A 329 14.87 1.22 12.18
N ARG A 330 14.19 1.58 11.08
CA ARG A 330 14.80 2.08 9.85
C ARG A 330 13.80 2.86 8.98
N ALA A 331 14.21 4.05 8.55
CA ALA A 331 13.46 4.85 7.58
C ALA A 331 13.49 4.19 6.18
N TYR A 332 12.36 4.22 5.48
CA TYR A 332 12.25 3.76 4.09
C TYR A 332 12.56 4.88 3.09
N LEU A 333 12.09 6.10 3.39
CA LEU A 333 12.19 7.26 2.53
C LEU A 333 13.43 8.09 2.88
N THR A 334 14.08 8.61 1.87
CA THR A 334 15.23 9.50 2.01
C THR A 334 14.79 10.96 2.16
N ARG A 335 15.71 11.86 2.57
CA ARG A 335 15.44 13.30 2.58
C ARG A 335 15.09 13.81 1.17
N GLU A 336 15.81 13.32 0.17
CA GLU A 336 15.62 13.68 -1.22
C GLU A 336 14.22 13.38 -1.74
N PHE A 337 13.63 12.25 -1.32
CA PHE A 337 12.25 11.93 -1.68
C PHE A 337 11.27 13.05 -1.34
N PHE A 338 11.39 13.67 -0.17
CA PHE A 338 10.47 14.74 0.24
C PHE A 338 10.64 16.00 -0.60
N HIS A 339 11.87 16.33 -1.00
CA HIS A 339 12.15 17.46 -1.90
C HIS A 339 11.57 17.20 -3.30
N LEU A 340 11.83 16.01 -3.87
CA LEU A 340 11.27 15.62 -5.18
C LEU A 340 9.73 15.55 -5.16
N LEU A 341 9.15 15.08 -4.06
CA LEU A 341 7.69 15.08 -3.90
C LEU A 341 7.13 16.50 -3.97
N GLY A 342 7.74 17.44 -3.27
CA GLY A 342 7.36 18.85 -3.30
C GLY A 342 7.52 19.49 -4.68
N GLU A 343 8.61 19.19 -5.37
CA GLU A 343 8.92 19.71 -6.71
C GLU A 343 7.93 19.16 -7.77
N LYS A 344 7.73 17.85 -7.80
CA LYS A 344 6.96 17.18 -8.86
C LYS A 344 5.45 17.15 -8.61
N MET A 345 5.03 17.25 -7.34
CA MET A 345 3.64 17.03 -6.95
C MET A 345 3.09 18.07 -5.96
N GLY A 346 3.69 19.26 -5.88
CA GLY A 346 3.34 20.28 -4.88
C GLY A 346 1.84 20.55 -4.76
N ASP A 347 1.11 20.61 -5.86
CA ASP A 347 -0.35 20.82 -5.89
C ASP A 347 -1.16 19.70 -5.22
N LYS A 348 -0.60 18.48 -5.20
CA LYS A 348 -1.22 17.29 -4.63
C LYS A 348 -0.87 17.08 -3.16
N VAL A 349 0.08 17.86 -2.63
CA VAL A 349 0.57 17.70 -1.26
C VAL A 349 -0.16 18.67 -0.32
N MET A 350 -0.56 18.14 0.84
CA MET A 350 -0.96 18.92 2.00
C MET A 350 -0.09 18.53 3.19
N LEU A 351 0.71 19.46 3.67
CA LEU A 351 1.52 19.30 4.87
C LEU A 351 0.85 20.02 6.05
N ILE A 352 0.29 19.24 6.98
CA ILE A 352 -0.26 19.77 8.23
C ILE A 352 0.87 19.88 9.23
N VAL A 353 1.10 21.07 9.77
CA VAL A 353 2.18 21.33 10.73
C VAL A 353 1.64 21.94 12.03
N ALA A 354 2.26 21.58 13.13
CA ALA A 354 2.05 22.19 14.42
C ALA A 354 3.23 23.11 14.78
N GLU A 355 2.91 24.33 15.15
CA GLU A 355 3.87 25.36 15.58
C GLU A 355 3.70 25.65 17.07
N HIS A 356 4.81 25.68 17.78
CA HIS A 356 4.91 26.07 19.20
C HIS A 356 6.08 27.04 19.32
N ASP A 357 5.83 28.23 19.89
CA ASP A 357 6.83 29.31 20.02
C ASP A 357 7.61 29.57 18.71
N ASP A 358 6.86 29.80 17.63
CA ASP A 358 7.34 30.07 16.26
C ASP A 358 8.28 28.99 15.66
N LYS A 359 8.25 27.79 16.23
CA LYS A 359 8.99 26.62 15.74
C LYS A 359 8.05 25.48 15.36
N LEU A 360 8.31 24.83 14.25
CA LEU A 360 7.59 23.61 13.89
C LEU A 360 8.02 22.46 14.82
N VAL A 361 7.05 21.83 15.46
CA VAL A 361 7.28 20.74 16.44
C VAL A 361 6.76 19.38 15.97
N ALA A 362 5.82 19.36 15.05
CA ALA A 362 5.25 18.13 14.49
C ALA A 362 4.64 18.38 13.11
N GLY A 363 4.41 17.30 12.35
CA GLY A 363 3.74 17.39 11.07
C GLY A 363 3.10 16.07 10.62
N ALA A 364 2.11 16.20 9.75
CA ALA A 364 1.44 15.10 9.06
C ALA A 364 1.43 15.36 7.55
N LEU A 365 1.99 14.43 6.79
CA LEU A 365 2.00 14.48 5.33
C LEU A 365 0.77 13.80 4.77
N ASN A 366 0.06 14.51 3.91
CA ASN A 366 -1.11 14.02 3.19
C ASN A 366 -0.94 14.29 1.68
N LEU A 367 -1.55 13.46 0.84
CA LEU A 367 -1.71 13.71 -0.58
C LEU A 367 -3.19 13.83 -0.92
N ILE A 368 -3.50 14.63 -1.93
CA ILE A 368 -4.84 14.82 -2.47
C ILE A 368 -4.87 14.22 -3.86
N GLY A 369 -5.84 13.38 -4.12
CA GLY A 369 -6.06 12.82 -5.44
C GLY A 369 -7.52 12.44 -5.65
N GLY A 370 -8.07 12.85 -6.80
CA GLY A 370 -9.48 12.66 -7.06
C GLY A 370 -10.34 13.25 -5.93
N ASP A 371 -11.17 12.43 -5.35
CA ASP A 371 -12.08 12.76 -4.25
C ASP A 371 -11.55 12.43 -2.85
N THR A 372 -10.27 12.10 -2.72
CA THR A 372 -9.70 11.50 -1.50
C THR A 372 -8.51 12.28 -0.95
N LEU A 373 -8.49 12.47 0.36
CA LEU A 373 -7.32 12.91 1.12
C LEU A 373 -6.63 11.68 1.75
N TYR A 374 -5.36 11.48 1.40
CA TYR A 374 -4.57 10.34 1.85
C TYR A 374 -3.59 10.76 2.94
N GLY A 375 -3.90 10.48 4.20
CA GLY A 375 -2.97 10.63 5.32
C GLY A 375 -1.91 9.52 5.29
N ARG A 376 -0.63 9.90 5.24
CA ARG A 376 0.45 8.92 5.02
C ARG A 376 1.49 8.87 6.11
N LEU A 377 2.09 9.98 6.46
CA LEU A 377 3.22 10.02 7.38
C LEU A 377 2.94 11.01 8.49
N TRP A 378 3.40 10.66 9.68
CA TRP A 378 3.38 11.51 10.86
C TRP A 378 4.73 11.51 11.53
N GLY A 379 5.09 12.64 12.11
CA GLY A 379 6.23 12.73 13.00
C GLY A 379 6.23 14.00 13.84
N CYS A 380 7.08 13.98 14.86
CA CYS A 380 7.30 15.12 15.76
C CYS A 380 8.78 15.17 16.18
N LEU A 381 9.19 16.24 16.84
CA LEU A 381 10.51 16.33 17.46
C LEU A 381 10.68 15.27 18.56
N PRO A 382 11.90 14.78 18.81
CA PRO A 382 12.17 13.69 19.76
C PRO A 382 11.64 13.96 21.18
N ASP A 383 11.88 15.13 21.69
CA ASP A 383 11.61 15.48 23.10
C ASP A 383 10.26 16.19 23.31
N VAL A 384 9.39 16.11 22.30
CA VAL A 384 8.10 16.80 22.29
C VAL A 384 6.98 15.84 22.63
N HIS A 385 6.26 16.13 23.71
CA HIS A 385 5.05 15.41 24.07
C HIS A 385 3.88 16.37 24.33
N PHE A 386 3.07 16.61 23.30
CA PHE A 386 1.83 17.35 23.39
C PHE A 386 0.62 16.40 23.35
N PRO A 387 -0.13 16.25 24.45
CA PRO A 387 -1.32 15.42 24.49
C PRO A 387 -2.31 15.75 23.36
N ASN A 388 -2.77 14.73 22.64
CA ASN A 388 -3.72 14.76 21.52
C ASN A 388 -3.21 15.41 20.22
N LEU A 389 -1.97 15.91 20.15
CA LEU A 389 -1.43 16.53 18.94
C LEU A 389 -1.44 15.59 17.73
N HIS A 390 -1.08 14.32 17.93
CA HIS A 390 -1.17 13.29 16.87
C HIS A 390 -2.60 13.17 16.32
N PHE A 391 -3.61 13.17 17.19
CA PHE A 391 -5.00 13.05 16.76
C PHE A 391 -5.49 14.30 16.04
N GLU A 392 -5.10 15.47 16.52
CA GLU A 392 -5.41 16.72 15.84
C GLU A 392 -4.82 16.76 14.44
N ALA A 393 -3.51 16.53 14.31
CA ALA A 393 -2.81 16.67 13.04
C ALA A 393 -3.19 15.59 12.02
N CYS A 394 -3.31 14.31 12.45
CA CYS A 394 -3.52 13.19 11.54
C CYS A 394 -4.98 12.93 11.19
N TYR A 395 -5.93 13.31 12.09
CA TYR A 395 -7.33 12.94 11.90
C TYR A 395 -8.26 14.15 11.83
N TYR A 396 -8.22 15.05 12.80
CA TYR A 396 -9.19 16.15 12.83
C TYR A 396 -8.91 17.20 11.77
N GLN A 397 -7.66 17.59 11.58
CA GLN A 397 -7.25 18.50 10.52
C GLN A 397 -7.48 17.90 9.12
N ALA A 398 -7.28 16.60 8.97
CA ALA A 398 -7.53 15.89 7.71
C ALA A 398 -9.04 15.84 7.37
N ILE A 399 -9.90 15.54 8.36
CA ILE A 399 -11.37 15.55 8.18
C ILE A 399 -11.84 16.98 7.83
N GLU A 400 -11.39 17.98 8.57
CA GLU A 400 -11.76 19.37 8.34
C GLU A 400 -11.32 19.85 6.95
N ALA A 401 -10.09 19.53 6.54
CA ALA A 401 -9.60 19.80 5.20
C ALA A 401 -10.43 19.09 4.10
N ALA A 402 -10.80 17.82 4.32
CA ALA A 402 -11.62 17.09 3.37
C ALA A 402 -13.04 17.70 3.23
N ILE A 403 -13.63 18.18 4.31
CA ILE A 403 -14.91 18.89 4.27
C ILE A 403 -14.78 20.19 3.49
N GLU A 404 -13.78 21.02 3.80
CA GLU A 404 -13.54 22.29 3.13
C GLU A 404 -13.25 22.15 1.62
N LEU A 405 -12.54 21.09 1.24
CA LEU A 405 -12.21 20.79 -0.14
C LEU A 405 -13.29 19.96 -0.85
N ASN A 406 -14.41 19.67 -0.18
CA ASN A 406 -15.50 18.82 -0.67
C ASN A 406 -15.03 17.45 -1.17
N LEU A 407 -14.05 16.84 -0.48
CA LEU A 407 -13.58 15.49 -0.77
C LEU A 407 -14.51 14.45 -0.14
N SER A 408 -14.66 13.31 -0.80
CA SER A 408 -15.57 12.22 -0.38
C SER A 408 -15.04 11.43 0.80
N ARG A 409 -13.70 11.35 0.98
CA ARG A 409 -13.10 10.50 2.02
C ARG A 409 -11.72 10.94 2.48
N VAL A 410 -11.34 10.40 3.64
CA VAL A 410 -9.99 10.46 4.16
C VAL A 410 -9.50 9.03 4.43
N GLU A 411 -8.39 8.65 3.85
CA GLU A 411 -7.69 7.41 4.15
C GLU A 411 -6.57 7.64 5.16
N ALA A 412 -6.59 6.94 6.29
CA ALA A 412 -5.66 7.18 7.39
C ALA A 412 -4.59 6.07 7.54
N GLY A 413 -4.36 5.24 6.49
CA GLY A 413 -3.39 4.15 6.51
C GLY A 413 -3.86 2.88 7.26
N ALA A 414 -2.96 1.87 7.33
CA ALA A 414 -3.32 0.48 7.59
C ALA A 414 -3.61 0.12 9.06
N GLN A 415 -3.13 0.85 10.05
CA GLN A 415 -3.15 0.41 11.46
C GLN A 415 -3.79 1.45 12.39
N GLY A 416 -4.28 0.99 13.55
CA GLY A 416 -4.70 1.83 14.66
C GLY A 416 -6.20 1.89 14.90
N GLU A 417 -6.74 1.00 15.73
CA GLU A 417 -8.15 0.95 16.13
C GLU A 417 -8.66 2.25 16.79
N HIS A 418 -7.76 3.06 17.36
CA HIS A 418 -8.09 4.37 17.91
C HIS A 418 -8.72 5.33 16.87
N LYS A 419 -8.55 5.04 15.57
CA LYS A 419 -9.17 5.76 14.45
C LYS A 419 -10.70 5.62 14.46
N ILE A 420 -11.21 4.45 14.84
CA ILE A 420 -12.66 4.18 14.91
C ILE A 420 -13.34 5.23 15.79
N GLN A 421 -12.77 5.51 16.96
CA GLN A 421 -13.36 6.47 17.90
C GLN A 421 -13.41 7.90 17.36
N ARG A 422 -12.76 8.18 16.23
CA ARG A 422 -12.66 9.46 15.55
C ARG A 422 -13.40 9.50 14.21
N GLY A 423 -14.27 8.50 13.97
CA GLY A 423 -15.14 8.47 12.81
C GLY A 423 -14.61 7.71 11.60
N TYR A 424 -13.42 7.09 11.70
CA TYR A 424 -12.90 6.25 10.63
C TYR A 424 -13.42 4.83 10.79
N LEU A 425 -14.18 4.36 9.82
CA LEU A 425 -14.74 3.00 9.84
C LEU A 425 -13.80 2.01 9.12
N PRO A 426 -13.82 0.73 9.52
CA PRO A 426 -13.04 -0.29 8.83
C PRO A 426 -13.61 -0.54 7.44
N VAL A 427 -12.72 -0.63 6.46
CA VAL A 427 -13.01 -1.00 5.07
C VAL A 427 -12.15 -2.19 4.69
N THR A 428 -12.65 -3.02 3.77
CA THR A 428 -11.92 -4.17 3.24
C THR A 428 -10.80 -3.69 2.31
N THR A 429 -9.65 -4.32 2.39
CA THR A 429 -8.56 -4.18 1.42
C THR A 429 -8.22 -5.53 0.82
N TYR A 430 -7.63 -5.53 -0.35
CA TYR A 430 -7.45 -6.71 -1.17
C TYR A 430 -5.99 -6.96 -1.50
N SER A 431 -5.62 -8.23 -1.68
CA SER A 431 -4.35 -8.62 -2.28
C SER A 431 -4.49 -9.96 -3.00
N CYS A 432 -3.71 -10.14 -4.07
CA CYS A 432 -3.73 -11.33 -4.90
C CYS A 432 -2.34 -11.96 -4.94
N HIS A 433 -2.28 -13.28 -4.91
CA HIS A 433 -1.03 -14.03 -4.74
C HIS A 433 -0.97 -15.22 -5.70
N TYR A 434 0.18 -15.39 -6.34
CA TYR A 434 0.49 -16.52 -7.19
C TYR A 434 1.80 -17.17 -6.72
N PHE A 435 1.79 -18.45 -6.43
CA PHE A 435 2.94 -19.22 -5.95
C PHE A 435 3.37 -20.20 -7.02
N LEU A 436 4.69 -20.30 -7.24
CA LEU A 436 5.22 -21.22 -8.23
C LEU A 436 5.23 -22.67 -7.72
N GLU A 437 5.38 -22.86 -6.40
CA GLU A 437 5.34 -24.18 -5.78
C GLU A 437 3.89 -24.63 -5.52
N PRO A 438 3.36 -25.64 -6.22
CA PRO A 438 1.94 -26.02 -6.13
C PRO A 438 1.51 -26.48 -4.72
N GLY A 439 2.40 -27.12 -3.97
CA GLY A 439 2.12 -27.55 -2.60
C GLY A 439 1.87 -26.36 -1.67
N PHE A 440 2.68 -25.31 -1.80
CA PHE A 440 2.48 -24.06 -1.06
C PHE A 440 1.24 -23.30 -1.52
N ALA A 441 0.98 -23.23 -2.83
CA ALA A 441 -0.24 -22.62 -3.36
C ALA A 441 -1.49 -23.23 -2.73
N THR A 442 -1.54 -24.56 -2.65
CA THR A 442 -2.66 -25.30 -2.02
C THR A 442 -2.75 -25.02 -0.53
N ALA A 443 -1.65 -25.10 0.21
CA ALA A 443 -1.61 -24.88 1.65
C ALA A 443 -2.03 -23.45 2.03
N ILE A 444 -1.51 -22.46 1.32
CA ILE A 444 -1.85 -21.06 1.52
C ILE A 444 -3.30 -20.79 1.11
N GLY A 445 -3.78 -21.36 0.01
CA GLY A 445 -5.19 -21.25 -0.40
C GLY A 445 -6.15 -21.73 0.69
N ASN A 446 -5.89 -22.88 1.29
CA ASN A 446 -6.68 -23.41 2.42
C ASN A 446 -6.62 -22.49 3.65
N PHE A 447 -5.45 -21.95 3.97
CA PHE A 447 -5.29 -20.99 5.06
C PHE A 447 -6.12 -19.72 4.82
N LEU A 448 -6.09 -19.17 3.61
CA LEU A 448 -6.78 -17.93 3.23
C LEU A 448 -8.30 -18.03 3.33
N VAL A 449 -8.90 -19.22 3.15
CA VAL A 449 -10.34 -19.44 3.38
C VAL A 449 -10.70 -19.15 4.84
N HIS A 450 -9.91 -19.67 5.78
CA HIS A 450 -10.14 -19.45 7.22
C HIS A 450 -9.82 -18.01 7.63
N GLU A 451 -8.71 -17.46 7.16
CA GLU A 451 -8.30 -16.07 7.43
C GLU A 451 -9.37 -15.08 6.95
N THR A 452 -9.92 -15.28 5.75
CA THR A 452 -10.99 -14.44 5.19
C THR A 452 -12.22 -14.39 6.11
N ALA A 453 -12.68 -15.54 6.62
CA ALA A 453 -13.81 -15.58 7.53
C ALA A 453 -13.53 -14.81 8.85
N GLN A 454 -12.30 -14.93 9.37
CA GLN A 454 -11.88 -14.21 10.58
C GLN A 454 -11.80 -12.70 10.34
N VAL A 455 -11.20 -12.25 9.23
CA VAL A 455 -11.08 -10.82 8.89
C VAL A 455 -12.47 -10.20 8.71
N LYS A 456 -13.39 -10.86 8.00
CA LYS A 456 -14.78 -10.38 7.87
C LYS A 456 -15.47 -10.24 9.23
N HIS A 457 -15.30 -11.22 10.10
CA HIS A 457 -15.86 -11.14 11.47
C HIS A 457 -15.28 -9.93 12.24
N VAL A 458 -13.95 -9.73 12.18
CA VAL A 458 -13.30 -8.59 12.84
C VAL A 458 -13.82 -7.27 12.29
N ILE A 459 -13.95 -7.13 10.97
CA ILE A 459 -14.49 -5.91 10.33
C ILE A 459 -15.90 -5.61 10.88
N ASN A 460 -16.78 -6.61 10.99
CA ASN A 460 -18.13 -6.41 11.50
C ASN A 460 -18.13 -5.97 12.98
N VAL A 461 -17.36 -6.65 13.85
CA VAL A 461 -17.23 -6.27 15.26
C VAL A 461 -16.70 -4.82 15.41
N LEU A 462 -15.73 -4.44 14.61
CA LEU A 462 -15.17 -3.10 14.63
C LEU A 462 -16.17 -2.04 14.12
N ARG A 463 -16.99 -2.36 13.11
CA ARG A 463 -18.08 -1.50 12.62
C ARG A 463 -19.12 -1.27 13.73
N ASP A 464 -19.56 -2.32 14.39
CA ASP A 464 -20.54 -2.24 15.47
C ASP A 464 -20.06 -1.39 16.64
N SER A 465 -18.74 -1.35 16.88
CA SER A 465 -18.10 -0.49 17.88
C SER A 465 -17.98 0.99 17.45
N GLY A 466 -18.44 1.34 16.26
CA GLY A 466 -18.33 2.66 15.66
C GLY A 466 -18.91 3.79 16.49
N PRO A 467 -18.40 5.01 16.30
CA PRO A 467 -18.76 6.16 17.13
C PRO A 467 -20.06 6.83 16.70
N TYR A 468 -20.60 6.46 15.53
CA TYR A 468 -21.79 7.08 14.94
C TYR A 468 -23.07 6.66 15.66
N LYS A 469 -24.12 7.45 15.52
CA LYS A 469 -25.48 7.09 15.94
C LYS A 469 -26.00 5.91 15.13
N GLU A 470 -26.99 5.20 15.65
CA GLU A 470 -27.49 3.96 15.03
C GLU A 470 -28.17 4.18 13.67
N ASP A 471 -28.90 5.30 13.53
CA ASP A 471 -29.53 5.73 12.28
C ASP A 471 -28.48 5.98 11.21
N ILE A 472 -27.38 6.66 11.57
CA ILE A 472 -26.26 6.95 10.69
C ILE A 472 -25.53 5.65 10.28
N MET A 473 -25.32 4.73 11.23
CA MET A 473 -24.67 3.45 10.92
C MET A 473 -25.48 2.61 9.94
N LYS A 474 -26.82 2.67 9.97
CA LYS A 474 -27.67 1.99 8.99
C LYS A 474 -27.50 2.53 7.57
N GLU A 475 -27.22 3.80 7.41
CA GLU A 475 -26.95 4.41 6.10
C GLU A 475 -25.57 4.03 5.53
N PHE A 476 -24.62 3.74 6.39
CA PHE A 476 -23.30 3.21 5.97
C PHE A 476 -23.37 1.74 5.55
N ALA A 477 -24.28 0.94 6.11
CA ALA A 477 -24.33 -0.51 5.91
C ALA A 477 -24.37 -0.92 4.41
N PRO A 478 -25.24 -0.38 3.54
CA PRO A 478 -25.28 -0.77 2.13
C PRO A 478 -23.99 -0.45 1.36
N GLN A 479 -23.31 0.63 1.72
CA GLN A 479 -22.05 1.04 1.08
C GLN A 479 -20.87 0.19 1.53
N LEU A 480 -20.92 -0.28 2.78
CA LEU A 480 -19.88 -1.12 3.36
C LEU A 480 -20.05 -2.59 2.97
N ASP A 481 -21.26 -3.04 2.68
CA ASP A 481 -21.56 -4.40 2.22
C ASP A 481 -21.17 -4.60 0.75
N ASN A 482 -21.20 -3.55 -0.06
CA ASN A 482 -20.70 -3.57 -1.43
C ASN A 482 -19.16 -3.61 -1.49
N GLU A 483 -18.46 -3.36 -0.37
CA GLU A 483 -16.99 -3.45 -0.24
C GLU A 483 -16.56 -4.77 0.44
N MET A 484 -17.48 -5.71 0.69
CA MET A 484 -17.22 -7.05 1.27
C MET A 484 -17.30 -8.16 0.23
#